data_c87871fed135824f8ce4d8dfcf1b5a65
#
_entry.id   c87871fed135824f8ce4d8dfcf1b5a65
#
_cell.length_a   1.000
_cell.length_b   1.000
_cell.length_c   1.000
_cell.angle_alpha   90.00
_cell.angle_beta   90.00
_cell.angle_gamma   90.00
#
_symmetry.space_group_name_H-M   'P 1'
#
loop_
_entity.id
_entity.type
_entity.pdbx_description
1 polymer ?
#
loop_
_entity_poly.entity_id
_entity_poly.type
_entity_poly.pdbx_seq_one_letter_code
_entity_poly.pdbx_strand_id
1 'polypeptide(L)'
;VWNPDNQNGTFTNPIMWGDWPDPDLIRVDDKFYLVSTSMHYVPGCPIAVSEDLVNWEMAGYALDRYDEDPKYDMQGGNLYLNGAWATTIRHHNGKFYVGFCTPYGWGRETGHFSICIADDVKGPWERTIFPEYLYDPGLFFDEDGKVYVVHGQGTLYLTELNSDVKSVKGKPVKIWQGGFKNAHELGGGFGMEGSHMYRINGKYYITCPAGGTGGWQICLRSDNIYGPYEHKLIMNDWSSYPENGLHQGGMVQLKNGDWWFMIMQDRGPIGRVPCLVPVKWIDGWPMLGDEGKDLITYPKPATGKKSKIKSPATTDEFNASQLGLQWQWNHNPDNSRWSLKERKGYMRLYASQASTLKDARNTLTQRVQGPSCEGSVEMEVTGLKDGNIAGFGIFEFPYAYVAIRQESGRRKIVMCNDGKDIETVEHFNGDKLWIRVRATDKEFKALFYYSLDGVNYKRIGNELQMGLGLPWTANRFALFNFNTAPQGNNGYADFNWFRFTNK
;
A
#
# COMPACT_ATOMS: atom_id res chain seq x y z
N VAL A 1 -13.00 8.30 9.23
CA VAL A 1 -12.48 7.51 8.11
C VAL A 1 -13.38 7.72 6.89
N TRP A 2 -12.80 7.81 5.71
CA TRP A 2 -13.55 7.90 4.46
C TRP A 2 -14.54 6.73 4.32
N ASN A 3 -15.75 7.04 3.89
CA ASN A 3 -16.79 6.05 3.66
C ASN A 3 -17.36 6.22 2.23
N PRO A 4 -17.13 5.25 1.34
CA PRO A 4 -17.66 5.29 -0.02
C PRO A 4 -19.16 4.98 -0.10
N ASP A 5 -19.73 4.28 0.89
CA ASP A 5 -21.13 3.85 0.91
C ASP A 5 -22.07 5.03 1.20
N ASN A 6 -22.86 5.43 0.22
CA ASN A 6 -23.82 6.52 0.34
C ASN A 6 -25.07 6.14 1.13
N GLN A 7 -25.22 4.88 1.55
CA GLN A 7 -26.35 4.33 2.32
C GLN A 7 -27.74 4.48 1.65
N ASN A 8 -27.75 4.75 0.36
CA ASN A 8 -28.94 4.90 -0.46
C ASN A 8 -29.01 3.91 -1.65
N GLY A 9 -28.19 2.86 -1.60
CA GLY A 9 -28.05 1.88 -2.69
C GLY A 9 -26.98 2.23 -3.70
N THR A 10 -26.24 3.34 -3.50
CA THR A 10 -25.10 3.73 -4.33
C THR A 10 -23.81 3.86 -3.51
N PHE A 11 -22.70 3.92 -4.21
CA PHE A 11 -21.39 4.26 -3.62
C PHE A 11 -20.66 5.29 -4.50
N THR A 12 -19.69 5.99 -3.91
CA THR A 12 -18.89 6.99 -4.59
C THR A 12 -17.40 6.66 -4.44
N ASN A 13 -16.68 6.57 -5.55
CA ASN A 13 -15.23 6.34 -5.58
C ASN A 13 -14.44 7.53 -4.99
N PRO A 14 -13.25 7.30 -4.41
CA PRO A 14 -12.56 6.00 -4.30
C PRO A 14 -13.19 5.11 -3.22
N ILE A 15 -12.99 3.79 -3.34
CA ILE A 15 -13.46 2.82 -2.34
C ILE A 15 -12.73 3.00 -1.01
N MET A 16 -11.42 3.21 -1.05
CA MET A 16 -10.59 3.59 0.09
C MET A 16 -9.74 4.79 -0.33
N TRP A 17 -9.79 5.88 0.43
CA TRP A 17 -9.01 7.04 0.09
C TRP A 17 -7.65 7.02 0.79
N GLY A 18 -6.82 6.06 0.42
CA GLY A 18 -5.46 5.87 0.90
C GLY A 18 -4.67 5.01 -0.06
N ASP A 19 -3.40 4.83 0.22
CA ASP A 19 -2.48 4.10 -0.66
C ASP A 19 -2.72 2.59 -0.61
N TRP A 20 -3.36 2.08 -1.65
CA TRP A 20 -3.59 0.66 -1.93
C TRP A 20 -3.19 0.37 -3.38
N PRO A 21 -1.88 0.48 -3.69
CA PRO A 21 -1.43 0.42 -5.07
C PRO A 21 -1.51 -0.99 -5.66
N ASP A 22 -1.61 -1.04 -6.98
CA ASP A 22 -1.61 -2.27 -7.77
C ASP A 22 -2.61 -3.32 -7.26
N PRO A 23 -3.90 -2.96 -7.06
CA PRO A 23 -4.85 -3.85 -6.43
C PRO A 23 -5.19 -5.04 -7.32
N ASP A 24 -5.13 -6.24 -6.77
CA ASP A 24 -5.71 -7.45 -7.37
C ASP A 24 -6.73 -8.05 -6.40
N LEU A 25 -7.79 -8.67 -6.93
CA LEU A 25 -8.85 -9.19 -6.08
C LEU A 25 -9.41 -10.51 -6.59
N ILE A 26 -9.96 -11.27 -5.64
CA ILE A 26 -10.67 -12.53 -5.91
C ILE A 26 -11.96 -12.59 -5.10
N ARG A 27 -12.88 -13.47 -5.53
CA ARG A 27 -14.01 -13.92 -4.72
C ARG A 27 -13.77 -15.35 -4.24
N VAL A 28 -13.95 -15.56 -2.95
CA VAL A 28 -14.00 -16.89 -2.35
C VAL A 28 -15.32 -16.99 -1.60
N ASP A 29 -16.21 -17.85 -2.09
CA ASP A 29 -17.59 -17.99 -1.59
C ASP A 29 -18.37 -16.65 -1.60
N ASP A 30 -18.66 -16.12 -0.43
CA ASP A 30 -19.40 -14.87 -0.23
C ASP A 30 -18.50 -13.67 0.12
N LYS A 31 -17.18 -13.85 0.05
CA LYS A 31 -16.21 -12.81 0.41
C LYS A 31 -15.32 -12.45 -0.76
N PHE A 32 -14.91 -11.20 -0.75
CA PHE A 32 -13.93 -10.66 -1.68
C PHE A 32 -12.65 -10.33 -0.92
N TYR A 33 -11.51 -10.66 -1.51
CA TYR A 33 -10.19 -10.40 -0.94
C TYR A 33 -9.40 -9.56 -1.92
N LEU A 34 -8.82 -8.48 -1.43
CA LEU A 34 -7.97 -7.56 -2.20
C LEU A 34 -6.58 -7.59 -1.61
N VAL A 35 -5.56 -7.71 -2.45
CA VAL A 35 -4.15 -7.57 -2.08
C VAL A 35 -3.56 -6.32 -2.72
N SER A 36 -2.54 -5.74 -2.11
CA SER A 36 -1.90 -4.52 -2.58
C SER A 36 -0.40 -4.55 -2.38
N THR A 37 0.31 -3.82 -3.23
CA THR A 37 1.74 -3.52 -3.11
C THR A 37 2.07 -2.87 -1.76
N SER A 38 3.23 -3.17 -1.22
CA SER A 38 3.70 -2.62 0.07
C SER A 38 5.12 -2.07 0.04
N MET A 39 5.86 -2.30 -1.04
CA MET A 39 7.27 -1.93 -1.13
C MET A 39 8.07 -2.49 0.07
N HIS A 40 8.92 -1.69 0.69
CA HIS A 40 9.75 -2.03 1.84
C HIS A 40 9.00 -2.04 3.18
N TYR A 41 7.73 -1.64 3.22
CA TYR A 41 6.94 -1.63 4.46
C TYR A 41 6.61 -3.04 4.93
N VAL A 42 6.67 -3.24 6.24
CA VAL A 42 6.50 -4.53 6.92
C VAL A 42 5.41 -4.44 8.01
N PRO A 43 4.46 -5.39 8.10
CA PRO A 43 4.26 -6.55 7.24
C PRO A 43 3.93 -6.17 5.80
N GLY A 44 4.29 -7.05 4.84
CA GLY A 44 4.10 -6.81 3.41
C GLY A 44 2.86 -7.48 2.83
N CYS A 45 2.46 -7.04 1.64
CA CYS A 45 1.30 -7.53 0.90
C CYS A 45 0.02 -7.49 1.75
N PRO A 46 -0.47 -6.28 2.09
CA PRO A 46 -1.70 -6.12 2.87
C PRO A 46 -2.89 -6.73 2.14
N ILE A 47 -3.74 -7.44 2.89
CA ILE A 47 -4.95 -8.07 2.40
C ILE A 47 -6.14 -7.44 3.11
N ALA A 48 -7.11 -6.98 2.33
CA ALA A 48 -8.40 -6.50 2.81
C ALA A 48 -9.51 -7.50 2.42
N VAL A 49 -10.59 -7.50 3.17
CA VAL A 49 -11.77 -8.34 2.94
C VAL A 49 -13.04 -7.51 2.90
N SER A 50 -13.96 -7.89 2.01
CA SER A 50 -15.29 -7.30 1.87
C SER A 50 -16.35 -8.37 1.58
N GLU A 51 -17.60 -8.09 1.91
CA GLU A 51 -18.76 -8.89 1.53
C GLU A 51 -19.59 -8.25 0.41
N ASP A 52 -19.28 -6.99 0.05
CA ASP A 52 -20.07 -6.22 -0.93
C ASP A 52 -19.22 -5.40 -1.93
N LEU A 53 -17.89 -5.52 -1.90
CA LEU A 53 -16.91 -4.75 -2.68
C LEU A 53 -16.82 -3.25 -2.35
N VAL A 54 -17.68 -2.73 -1.49
CA VAL A 54 -17.74 -1.31 -1.12
C VAL A 54 -17.19 -1.08 0.28
N ASN A 55 -17.57 -1.93 1.22
CA ASN A 55 -17.17 -1.84 2.61
C ASN A 55 -16.05 -2.85 2.91
N TRP A 56 -14.83 -2.34 3.21
CA TRP A 56 -13.62 -3.15 3.36
C TRP A 56 -13.04 -3.05 4.77
N GLU A 57 -12.43 -4.10 5.24
CA GLU A 57 -11.64 -4.13 6.47
C GLU A 57 -10.34 -4.90 6.25
N MET A 58 -9.33 -4.67 7.07
CA MET A 58 -8.09 -5.44 6.99
C MET A 58 -8.31 -6.89 7.38
N ALA A 59 -7.76 -7.82 6.60
CA ALA A 59 -7.82 -9.25 6.88
C ALA A 59 -6.47 -9.81 7.37
N GLY A 60 -5.35 -9.29 6.87
CA GLY A 60 -4.02 -9.78 7.21
C GLY A 60 -2.95 -9.24 6.27
N TYR A 61 -1.83 -9.93 6.29
CA TYR A 61 -0.66 -9.68 5.45
C TYR A 61 -0.08 -11.01 5.00
N ALA A 62 0.36 -11.09 3.75
CA ALA A 62 0.95 -12.33 3.24
C ALA A 62 2.45 -12.47 3.55
N LEU A 63 3.09 -11.45 4.09
CA LEU A 63 4.52 -11.45 4.37
C LEU A 63 4.81 -10.73 5.69
N ASP A 64 5.44 -11.44 6.64
CA ASP A 64 5.77 -10.86 7.95
C ASP A 64 7.02 -10.00 7.91
N ARG A 65 8.04 -10.38 7.12
CA ARG A 65 9.32 -9.68 7.02
C ARG A 65 10.09 -10.10 5.76
N TYR A 66 11.12 -9.33 5.43
CA TYR A 66 12.10 -9.65 4.38
C TYR A 66 13.40 -10.13 5.02
N ASP A 67 13.89 -11.31 4.60
CA ASP A 67 15.09 -11.94 5.19
C ASP A 67 16.26 -12.07 4.18
N GLU A 68 16.08 -11.61 2.95
CA GLU A 68 17.03 -11.84 1.86
C GLU A 68 18.24 -10.89 1.86
N ASP A 69 18.14 -9.75 2.55
CA ASP A 69 19.23 -8.77 2.64
C ASP A 69 19.21 -8.07 4.01
N PRO A 70 20.34 -7.96 4.74
CA PRO A 70 20.41 -7.30 6.04
C PRO A 70 20.03 -5.81 6.00
N LYS A 71 20.01 -5.20 4.84
CA LYS A 71 19.54 -3.81 4.68
C LYS A 71 18.03 -3.66 4.89
N TYR A 72 17.26 -4.74 4.81
CA TYR A 72 15.86 -4.73 5.29
C TYR A 72 15.78 -4.56 6.81
N ASP A 73 16.83 -4.92 7.54
CA ASP A 73 17.02 -4.64 8.96
C ASP A 73 17.73 -3.29 9.20
N MET A 74 17.91 -2.48 8.15
CA MET A 74 18.68 -1.22 8.17
C MET A 74 20.12 -1.39 8.65
N GLN A 75 20.73 -2.56 8.40
CA GLN A 75 22.11 -2.86 8.70
C GLN A 75 22.98 -2.66 7.46
N GLY A 76 23.93 -1.73 7.56
CA GLY A 76 24.81 -1.39 6.43
C GLY A 76 24.12 -0.64 5.30
N GLY A 77 23.00 0.01 5.58
CA GLY A 77 22.18 0.78 4.64
C GLY A 77 20.70 0.48 4.77
N ASN A 78 19.92 0.83 3.74
CA ASN A 78 18.48 0.62 3.67
C ASN A 78 18.06 0.10 2.27
N LEU A 79 16.81 -0.33 2.16
CA LEU A 79 16.22 -0.83 0.91
C LEU A 79 14.90 -0.13 0.61
N TYR A 80 14.89 1.20 0.69
CA TYR A 80 13.73 1.97 0.22
C TYR A 80 13.36 1.58 -1.20
N LEU A 81 12.06 1.47 -1.49
CA LEU A 81 11.47 1.05 -2.76
C LEU A 81 11.67 -0.42 -3.17
N ASN A 82 12.46 -1.18 -2.43
CA ASN A 82 12.51 -2.63 -2.64
C ASN A 82 11.32 -3.33 -1.97
N GLY A 83 11.35 -4.63 -1.85
CA GLY A 83 10.27 -5.41 -1.23
C GLY A 83 9.19 -5.84 -2.21
N ALA A 84 7.92 -5.82 -1.80
CA ALA A 84 6.84 -6.37 -2.61
C ALA A 84 6.28 -5.34 -3.59
N TRP A 85 6.45 -5.61 -4.88
CA TRP A 85 5.90 -4.84 -6.00
C TRP A 85 4.82 -5.63 -6.71
N ALA A 86 3.77 -4.93 -7.17
CA ALA A 86 2.69 -5.45 -8.02
C ALA A 86 2.23 -6.86 -7.61
N THR A 87 1.36 -6.89 -6.64
CA THR A 87 0.87 -8.15 -6.07
C THR A 87 -0.22 -8.79 -6.90
N THR A 88 -0.30 -10.11 -6.86
CA THR A 88 -1.40 -10.91 -7.39
C THR A 88 -1.94 -11.84 -6.32
N ILE A 89 -3.25 -12.07 -6.30
CA ILE A 89 -3.90 -13.00 -5.36
C ILE A 89 -4.74 -14.02 -6.11
N ARG A 90 -4.64 -15.29 -5.73
CA ARG A 90 -5.50 -16.37 -6.24
C ARG A 90 -5.90 -17.31 -5.11
N HIS A 91 -7.02 -17.98 -5.30
CA HIS A 91 -7.45 -19.07 -4.44
C HIS A 91 -7.69 -20.33 -5.27
N HIS A 92 -7.00 -21.40 -4.91
CA HIS A 92 -7.07 -22.66 -5.64
C HIS A 92 -6.90 -23.84 -4.70
N ASN A 93 -7.76 -24.87 -4.83
CA ASN A 93 -7.73 -26.09 -4.00
C ASN A 93 -7.66 -25.79 -2.48
N GLY A 94 -8.48 -24.83 -2.03
CA GLY A 94 -8.59 -24.48 -0.61
C GLY A 94 -7.44 -23.64 -0.05
N LYS A 95 -6.53 -23.16 -0.90
CA LYS A 95 -5.37 -22.34 -0.49
C LYS A 95 -5.39 -20.98 -1.16
N PHE A 96 -4.89 -20.00 -0.43
CA PHE A 96 -4.58 -18.66 -0.94
C PHE A 96 -3.14 -18.61 -1.42
N TYR A 97 -2.94 -17.93 -2.54
CA TYR A 97 -1.66 -17.67 -3.18
C TYR A 97 -1.50 -16.18 -3.37
N VAL A 98 -0.42 -15.60 -2.86
CA VAL A 98 -0.06 -14.19 -3.10
C VAL A 98 1.33 -14.16 -3.73
N GLY A 99 1.40 -13.64 -4.96
CA GLY A 99 2.65 -13.48 -5.70
C GLY A 99 3.05 -12.01 -5.79
N PHE A 100 4.35 -11.75 -5.86
CA PHE A 100 4.91 -10.43 -6.07
C PHE A 100 6.33 -10.50 -6.61
N CYS A 101 6.81 -9.44 -7.24
CA CYS A 101 8.22 -9.32 -7.59
C CYS A 101 8.95 -8.35 -6.65
N THR A 102 10.26 -8.58 -6.51
CA THR A 102 11.16 -7.69 -5.76
C THR A 102 12.30 -7.30 -6.71
N PRO A 103 12.37 -6.04 -7.16
CA PRO A 103 13.48 -5.58 -8.00
C PRO A 103 14.76 -5.43 -7.18
N TYR A 104 15.92 -5.59 -7.83
CA TYR A 104 17.20 -5.23 -7.26
C TYR A 104 17.60 -3.82 -7.74
N GLY A 105 17.60 -2.87 -6.79
CA GLY A 105 17.84 -1.46 -7.12
C GLY A 105 16.67 -0.84 -7.91
N TRP A 106 16.98 0.17 -8.72
CA TRP A 106 16.01 0.89 -9.55
C TRP A 106 15.72 0.23 -10.91
N GLY A 107 16.43 -0.89 -11.21
CA GLY A 107 16.29 -1.60 -12.47
C GLY A 107 15.04 -2.48 -12.49
N ARG A 108 14.41 -2.56 -13.66
CA ARG A 108 13.29 -3.50 -13.92
C ARG A 108 13.78 -4.79 -14.58
N GLU A 109 15.08 -4.97 -14.63
CA GLU A 109 15.73 -6.08 -15.37
C GLU A 109 16.19 -7.20 -14.45
N THR A 110 16.44 -6.90 -13.19
CA THR A 110 16.95 -7.87 -12.21
C THR A 110 16.16 -7.80 -10.90
N GLY A 111 15.99 -8.95 -10.29
CA GLY A 111 15.26 -9.11 -9.05
C GLY A 111 14.93 -10.57 -8.82
N HIS A 112 13.90 -10.82 -8.05
CA HIS A 112 13.33 -12.15 -7.86
C HIS A 112 11.81 -12.10 -7.82
N PHE A 113 11.18 -13.24 -7.97
CA PHE A 113 9.75 -13.45 -7.81
C PHE A 113 9.50 -14.23 -6.52
N SER A 114 8.41 -13.97 -5.84
CA SER A 114 8.00 -14.69 -4.63
C SER A 114 6.55 -15.10 -4.70
N ILE A 115 6.25 -16.28 -4.13
CA ILE A 115 4.88 -16.72 -3.86
C ILE A 115 4.76 -17.07 -2.39
N CYS A 116 3.73 -16.53 -1.74
CA CYS A 116 3.30 -16.88 -0.39
C CYS A 116 2.03 -17.73 -0.48
N ILE A 117 1.97 -18.83 0.27
CA ILE A 117 0.84 -19.78 0.26
C ILE A 117 0.33 -19.97 1.69
N ALA A 118 -0.99 -19.93 1.88
CA ALA A 118 -1.63 -20.19 3.18
C ALA A 118 -3.02 -20.84 3.00
N ASP A 119 -3.47 -21.53 4.03
CA ASP A 119 -4.85 -22.06 4.10
C ASP A 119 -5.86 -20.97 4.48
N ASP A 120 -5.42 -19.93 5.19
CA ASP A 120 -6.23 -18.78 5.61
C ASP A 120 -5.48 -17.48 5.34
N VAL A 121 -6.19 -16.40 5.01
CA VAL A 121 -5.59 -15.07 4.76
C VAL A 121 -4.87 -14.47 5.97
N LYS A 122 -5.16 -14.98 7.16
CA LYS A 122 -4.45 -14.61 8.39
C LYS A 122 -3.12 -15.35 8.55
N GLY A 123 -2.85 -16.31 7.68
CA GLY A 123 -1.67 -17.17 7.74
C GLY A 123 -1.83 -18.38 8.66
N PRO A 124 -0.74 -19.06 9.02
CA PRO A 124 0.62 -18.70 8.63
C PRO A 124 0.87 -18.84 7.12
N TRP A 125 1.71 -17.97 6.59
CA TRP A 125 2.08 -17.98 5.18
C TRP A 125 3.46 -18.63 4.98
N GLU A 126 3.55 -19.54 4.02
CA GLU A 126 4.82 -20.12 3.56
C GLU A 126 5.30 -19.38 2.31
N ARG A 127 6.47 -18.74 2.35
CA ARG A 127 7.06 -18.02 1.22
C ARG A 127 8.08 -18.88 0.48
N THR A 128 7.96 -18.92 -0.84
CA THR A 128 8.98 -19.43 -1.76
C THR A 128 9.54 -18.26 -2.57
N ILE A 129 10.86 -18.12 -2.58
CA ILE A 129 11.58 -17.15 -3.42
C ILE A 129 12.09 -17.89 -4.65
N PHE A 130 11.73 -17.38 -5.83
CA PHE A 130 12.17 -17.87 -7.13
C PHE A 130 13.40 -17.07 -7.56
N PRO A 131 14.44 -17.70 -8.10
CA PRO A 131 15.60 -16.97 -8.61
C PRO A 131 15.29 -16.16 -9.87
N GLU A 132 14.21 -16.52 -10.58
CA GLU A 132 13.75 -15.83 -11.77
C GLU A 132 13.08 -14.50 -11.39
N TYR A 133 13.33 -13.46 -12.17
CA TYR A 133 12.64 -12.19 -12.06
C TYR A 133 11.45 -12.13 -13.01
N LEU A 134 10.26 -12.27 -12.47
CA LEU A 134 9.00 -12.16 -13.20
C LEU A 134 8.39 -10.79 -12.84
N TYR A 135 8.65 -9.80 -13.67
CA TYR A 135 8.25 -8.41 -13.40
C TYR A 135 6.73 -8.22 -13.49
N ASP A 136 6.12 -7.56 -12.50
CA ASP A 136 4.69 -7.31 -12.41
C ASP A 136 3.83 -8.57 -12.65
N PRO A 137 3.98 -9.59 -11.80
CA PRO A 137 3.45 -10.93 -12.05
C PRO A 137 1.93 -11.02 -11.86
N GLY A 138 1.26 -11.72 -12.76
CA GLY A 138 -0.13 -12.15 -12.62
C GLY A 138 -0.21 -13.68 -12.57
N LEU A 139 -0.47 -14.25 -11.40
CA LEU A 139 -0.63 -15.69 -11.20
C LEU A 139 -1.96 -16.18 -11.80
N PHE A 140 -1.92 -17.29 -12.53
CA PHE A 140 -3.09 -17.87 -13.18
C PHE A 140 -3.10 -19.38 -13.07
N PHE A 141 -4.20 -19.95 -12.59
CA PHE A 141 -4.49 -21.37 -12.59
C PHE A 141 -5.47 -21.68 -13.73
N ASP A 142 -5.02 -22.47 -14.70
CA ASP A 142 -5.86 -22.86 -15.83
C ASP A 142 -6.73 -24.07 -15.49
N GLU A 143 -7.80 -24.27 -16.24
CA GLU A 143 -8.76 -25.39 -16.08
C GLU A 143 -8.13 -26.77 -16.36
N ASP A 144 -7.02 -26.82 -17.11
CA ASP A 144 -6.26 -28.05 -17.37
C ASP A 144 -5.33 -28.45 -16.22
N GLY A 145 -5.34 -27.68 -15.12
CA GLY A 145 -4.51 -27.89 -13.93
C GLY A 145 -3.10 -27.32 -14.02
N LYS A 146 -2.74 -26.66 -15.11
CA LYS A 146 -1.46 -25.96 -15.23
C LYS A 146 -1.52 -24.60 -14.53
N VAL A 147 -0.35 -24.14 -14.11
CA VAL A 147 -0.18 -22.87 -13.41
C VAL A 147 0.78 -21.99 -14.20
N TYR A 148 0.41 -20.76 -14.37
CA TYR A 148 1.17 -19.79 -15.16
C TYR A 148 1.35 -18.47 -14.41
N VAL A 149 2.39 -17.74 -14.79
CA VAL A 149 2.58 -16.32 -14.44
C VAL A 149 2.69 -15.54 -15.75
N VAL A 150 1.77 -14.59 -15.95
CA VAL A 150 1.92 -13.56 -16.99
C VAL A 150 2.72 -12.41 -16.39
N HIS A 151 3.75 -11.93 -17.10
CA HIS A 151 4.66 -10.91 -16.58
C HIS A 151 5.32 -10.11 -17.69
N GLY A 152 6.01 -9.04 -17.32
CA GLY A 152 6.75 -8.19 -18.22
C GLY A 152 6.21 -6.77 -18.36
N GLN A 153 6.90 -5.95 -19.13
CA GLN A 153 6.55 -4.58 -19.45
C GLN A 153 6.75 -4.32 -20.95
N GLY A 154 5.71 -3.82 -21.62
CA GLY A 154 5.70 -3.61 -23.07
C GLY A 154 5.69 -4.91 -23.87
N THR A 155 6.54 -5.85 -23.54
CA THR A 155 6.51 -7.23 -24.00
C THR A 155 6.01 -8.10 -22.87
N LEU A 156 4.98 -8.89 -23.11
CA LEU A 156 4.44 -9.83 -22.14
C LEU A 156 4.91 -11.26 -22.40
N TYR A 157 5.27 -11.91 -21.33
CA TYR A 157 5.69 -13.30 -21.30
C TYR A 157 4.73 -14.13 -20.45
N LEU A 158 4.62 -15.39 -20.78
CA LEU A 158 3.94 -16.41 -20.00
C LEU A 158 4.98 -17.45 -19.54
N THR A 159 5.06 -17.66 -18.23
CA THR A 159 5.95 -18.65 -17.63
C THR A 159 5.10 -19.70 -16.93
N GLU A 160 5.27 -20.99 -17.33
CA GLU A 160 4.62 -22.11 -16.65
C GLU A 160 5.37 -22.45 -15.35
N LEU A 161 4.64 -22.65 -14.27
CA LEU A 161 5.17 -23.14 -13.00
C LEU A 161 4.96 -24.65 -12.86
N ASN A 162 5.78 -25.30 -12.02
CA ASN A 162 5.47 -26.66 -11.59
C ASN A 162 4.19 -26.69 -10.75
N SER A 163 3.51 -27.82 -10.70
CA SER A 163 2.21 -27.98 -10.07
C SER A 163 2.19 -27.68 -8.56
N ASP A 164 3.34 -27.76 -7.89
CA ASP A 164 3.54 -27.38 -6.50
C ASP A 164 3.64 -25.86 -6.28
N VAL A 165 3.69 -25.08 -7.38
CA VAL A 165 3.82 -23.62 -7.39
C VAL A 165 5.08 -23.11 -6.68
N LYS A 166 6.16 -23.91 -6.67
CA LYS A 166 7.42 -23.58 -5.97
C LYS A 166 8.62 -23.41 -6.89
N SER A 167 8.46 -23.63 -8.19
CA SER A 167 9.53 -23.47 -9.18
C SER A 167 8.97 -23.26 -10.59
N VAL A 168 9.79 -22.65 -11.45
CA VAL A 168 9.48 -22.44 -12.86
C VAL A 168 9.64 -23.76 -13.63
N LYS A 169 8.75 -23.97 -14.61
CA LYS A 169 8.79 -25.09 -15.55
C LYS A 169 9.07 -24.58 -16.96
N GLY A 170 10.30 -24.70 -17.38
CA GLY A 170 10.72 -24.29 -18.73
C GLY A 170 11.11 -22.81 -18.82
N LYS A 171 11.07 -22.27 -20.02
CA LYS A 171 11.48 -20.89 -20.32
C LYS A 171 10.27 -20.00 -20.52
N PRO A 172 10.36 -18.69 -20.23
CA PRO A 172 9.32 -17.74 -20.58
C PRO A 172 9.00 -17.74 -22.06
N VAL A 173 7.71 -17.76 -22.40
CA VAL A 173 7.24 -17.69 -23.79
C VAL A 173 6.67 -16.29 -24.03
N LYS A 174 7.18 -15.60 -25.05
CA LYS A 174 6.62 -14.30 -25.44
C LYS A 174 5.25 -14.50 -26.05
N ILE A 175 4.23 -13.84 -25.46
CA ILE A 175 2.83 -13.94 -25.89
C ILE A 175 2.31 -12.65 -26.51
N TRP A 176 2.92 -11.49 -26.19
CA TRP A 176 2.54 -10.20 -26.74
C TRP A 176 3.76 -9.29 -26.86
N GLN A 177 3.77 -8.50 -27.93
CA GLN A 177 4.72 -7.42 -28.08
C GLN A 177 3.94 -6.17 -28.45
N GLY A 178 3.83 -5.25 -27.50
CA GLY A 178 3.26 -3.93 -27.73
C GLY A 178 4.18 -3.15 -28.68
N GLY A 179 3.56 -2.45 -29.64
CA GLY A 179 4.26 -1.44 -30.45
C GLY A 179 3.73 -0.07 -30.06
N PHE A 180 4.60 0.88 -29.86
CA PHE A 180 4.27 2.26 -29.50
C PHE A 180 3.64 3.06 -30.67
N LYS A 181 3.05 2.41 -31.66
CA LYS A 181 2.47 3.06 -32.82
C LYS A 181 1.22 3.89 -32.49
N ASN A 182 0.50 3.48 -31.44
CA ASN A 182 -0.61 4.24 -30.90
C ASN A 182 -0.42 4.35 -29.39
N ALA A 183 0.05 5.49 -28.94
CA ALA A 183 0.36 5.75 -27.55
C ALA A 183 -0.85 5.53 -26.61
N HIS A 184 -2.06 5.79 -27.08
CA HIS A 184 -3.29 5.63 -26.30
C HIS A 184 -3.78 4.18 -26.20
N GLU A 185 -3.51 3.35 -27.19
CA GLU A 185 -3.98 1.97 -27.18
C GLU A 185 -2.96 0.98 -26.65
N LEU A 186 -1.67 1.23 -26.88
CA LEU A 186 -0.60 0.26 -26.67
C LEU A 186 0.50 0.71 -25.68
N GLY A 187 0.29 1.79 -24.94
CA GLY A 187 1.19 2.21 -23.89
C GLY A 187 2.36 3.07 -24.32
N GLY A 188 2.09 4.28 -24.79
CA GLY A 188 3.15 5.26 -25.00
C GLY A 188 3.89 5.62 -23.71
N GLY A 189 5.21 5.47 -23.70
CA GLY A 189 6.09 5.85 -22.59
C GLY A 189 6.31 4.72 -21.59
N PHE A 190 5.31 4.33 -20.82
CA PHE A 190 5.34 3.14 -19.98
C PHE A 190 4.46 2.07 -20.62
N GLY A 191 5.06 0.94 -20.95
CA GLY A 191 4.40 -0.16 -21.62
C GLY A 191 3.45 -0.93 -20.70
N MET A 192 2.74 -1.85 -21.31
CA MET A 192 1.79 -2.73 -20.65
C MET A 192 2.50 -3.53 -19.54
N GLU A 193 2.05 -3.39 -18.31
CA GLU A 193 2.59 -4.03 -17.10
C GLU A 193 1.44 -4.39 -16.15
N GLY A 194 1.69 -4.94 -14.98
CA GLY A 194 0.63 -5.24 -13.99
C GLY A 194 -0.47 -6.13 -14.53
N SER A 195 -0.10 -7.14 -15.31
CA SER A 195 -1.05 -7.95 -16.08
C SER A 195 -1.72 -9.02 -15.22
N HIS A 196 -3.03 -9.21 -15.40
CA HIS A 196 -3.79 -10.30 -14.81
C HIS A 196 -4.52 -11.09 -15.89
N MET A 197 -4.45 -12.43 -15.80
CA MET A 197 -5.02 -13.36 -16.77
C MET A 197 -6.31 -14.02 -16.22
N TYR A 198 -7.28 -14.18 -17.11
CA TYR A 198 -8.56 -14.83 -16.83
C TYR A 198 -8.93 -15.77 -17.97
N ARG A 199 -9.68 -16.84 -17.64
CA ARG A 199 -10.36 -17.66 -18.65
C ARG A 199 -11.86 -17.51 -18.49
N ILE A 200 -12.53 -16.99 -19.50
CA ILE A 200 -13.95 -16.64 -19.47
C ILE A 200 -14.60 -17.13 -20.76
N ASN A 201 -15.62 -17.99 -20.64
CA ASN A 201 -16.32 -18.56 -21.77
C ASN A 201 -15.39 -19.19 -22.83
N GLY A 202 -14.35 -19.89 -22.37
CA GLY A 202 -13.40 -20.59 -23.22
C GLY A 202 -12.30 -19.72 -23.83
N LYS A 203 -12.34 -18.40 -23.64
CA LYS A 203 -11.30 -17.46 -24.11
C LYS A 203 -10.39 -17.00 -22.99
N TYR A 204 -9.17 -16.67 -23.33
CA TYR A 204 -8.19 -16.06 -22.44
C TYR A 204 -8.25 -14.54 -22.55
N TYR A 205 -8.28 -13.86 -21.42
CA TYR A 205 -8.26 -12.41 -21.29
C TYR A 205 -7.08 -11.99 -20.43
N ILE A 206 -6.36 -10.97 -20.86
CA ILE A 206 -5.30 -10.35 -20.06
C ILE A 206 -5.66 -8.87 -19.92
N THR A 207 -5.85 -8.42 -18.69
CA THR A 207 -6.04 -6.99 -18.40
C THR A 207 -4.72 -6.38 -17.97
N CYS A 208 -4.35 -5.24 -18.50
CA CYS A 208 -3.09 -4.56 -18.21
C CYS A 208 -3.23 -3.05 -18.39
N PRO A 209 -2.56 -2.26 -17.52
CA PRO A 209 -2.49 -0.82 -17.70
C PRO A 209 -1.46 -0.42 -18.74
N ALA A 210 -1.54 0.83 -19.12
CA ALA A 210 -0.52 1.51 -19.90
C ALA A 210 -0.50 3.01 -19.52
N GLY A 211 0.59 3.73 -19.81
CA GLY A 211 0.68 5.18 -19.67
C GLY A 211 1.15 5.71 -18.31
N GLY A 212 1.48 4.86 -17.35
CA GLY A 212 1.94 5.28 -16.02
C GLY A 212 0.86 6.06 -15.25
N THR A 213 1.23 7.13 -14.55
CA THR A 213 0.35 7.92 -13.67
C THR A 213 -0.90 8.45 -14.38
N GLY A 214 -0.78 8.94 -15.60
CA GLY A 214 -1.91 9.34 -16.45
C GLY A 214 -2.51 8.18 -17.25
N GLY A 215 -2.42 6.95 -16.75
CA GLY A 215 -2.65 5.73 -17.49
C GLY A 215 -4.10 5.44 -17.88
N TRP A 216 -4.25 4.35 -18.60
CA TRP A 216 -5.49 3.76 -19.07
C TRP A 216 -5.42 2.24 -18.99
N GLN A 217 -6.52 1.57 -19.25
CA GLN A 217 -6.62 0.12 -19.15
C GLN A 217 -6.88 -0.53 -20.49
N ILE A 218 -6.09 -1.55 -20.82
CA ILE A 218 -6.18 -2.38 -22.01
C ILE A 218 -6.60 -3.79 -21.63
N CYS A 219 -7.29 -4.48 -22.54
CA CYS A 219 -7.56 -5.90 -22.47
C CYS A 219 -7.06 -6.60 -23.73
N LEU A 220 -6.36 -7.71 -23.53
CA LEU A 220 -5.98 -8.64 -24.60
C LEU A 220 -6.93 -9.84 -24.57
N ARG A 221 -7.25 -10.42 -25.72
CA ARG A 221 -8.13 -11.59 -25.85
C ARG A 221 -7.59 -12.58 -26.87
N SER A 222 -7.67 -13.88 -26.57
CA SER A 222 -7.30 -14.97 -27.48
C SER A 222 -8.09 -16.25 -27.21
N ASP A 223 -8.22 -17.11 -28.22
CA ASP A 223 -8.73 -18.47 -28.05
C ASP A 223 -7.64 -19.44 -27.51
N ASN A 224 -6.37 -19.06 -27.58
CA ASN A 224 -5.23 -19.84 -27.12
C ASN A 224 -4.40 -19.05 -26.12
N ILE A 225 -3.97 -19.71 -25.05
CA ILE A 225 -3.20 -19.05 -23.97
C ILE A 225 -1.88 -18.41 -24.48
N TYR A 226 -1.30 -18.95 -25.51
CA TYR A 226 -0.09 -18.41 -26.15
C TYR A 226 -0.37 -17.41 -27.27
N GLY A 227 -1.64 -17.10 -27.52
CA GLY A 227 -2.07 -16.18 -28.58
C GLY A 227 -2.30 -16.88 -29.95
N PRO A 228 -2.45 -16.09 -31.03
CA PRO A 228 -2.30 -14.63 -31.05
C PRO A 228 -3.38 -13.89 -30.29
N TYR A 229 -3.02 -12.79 -29.66
CA TYR A 229 -3.95 -11.91 -28.92
C TYR A 229 -4.37 -10.74 -29.80
N GLU A 230 -5.64 -10.39 -29.74
CA GLU A 230 -6.17 -9.10 -30.15
C GLU A 230 -6.33 -8.19 -28.93
N HIS A 231 -6.41 -6.88 -29.10
CA HIS A 231 -6.46 -5.92 -28.00
C HIS A 231 -7.60 -4.93 -28.11
N LYS A 232 -8.02 -4.36 -26.99
CA LYS A 232 -8.98 -3.26 -26.91
C LYS A 232 -8.69 -2.37 -25.73
N LEU A 233 -8.85 -1.06 -25.94
CA LEU A 233 -8.89 -0.05 -24.88
C LEU A 233 -10.24 -0.18 -24.16
N ILE A 234 -10.22 -0.46 -22.84
CA ILE A 234 -11.42 -0.74 -22.06
C ILE A 234 -11.75 0.34 -21.03
N MET A 235 -10.80 1.23 -20.71
CA MET A 235 -10.97 2.41 -19.87
C MET A 235 -9.95 3.47 -20.27
N ASN A 236 -10.44 4.69 -20.52
CA ASN A 236 -9.58 5.86 -20.74
C ASN A 236 -10.36 7.12 -20.35
N ASP A 237 -10.38 7.41 -19.09
CA ASP A 237 -11.08 8.58 -18.55
C ASP A 237 -10.29 9.24 -17.42
N TRP A 238 -10.04 10.54 -17.58
CA TRP A 238 -9.32 11.39 -16.63
C TRP A 238 -10.23 12.42 -15.96
N SER A 239 -11.53 12.36 -16.21
CA SER A 239 -12.49 13.38 -15.77
C SER A 239 -12.75 13.34 -14.27
N SER A 240 -12.62 12.17 -13.63
CA SER A 240 -12.89 11.98 -12.21
C SER A 240 -11.79 12.57 -11.30
N TYR A 241 -10.57 12.66 -11.81
CA TYR A 241 -9.46 13.33 -11.16
C TYR A 241 -8.52 13.87 -12.26
N PRO A 242 -8.46 15.18 -12.49
CA PRO A 242 -7.72 15.76 -13.60
C PRO A 242 -6.28 15.29 -13.68
N GLU A 243 -5.84 14.99 -14.90
CA GLU A 243 -4.49 14.54 -15.27
C GLU A 243 -4.15 13.09 -14.86
N ASN A 244 -5.03 12.37 -14.14
CA ASN A 244 -4.78 10.99 -13.73
C ASN A 244 -5.91 10.06 -14.16
N GLY A 245 -5.59 9.08 -15.00
CA GLY A 245 -6.53 8.06 -15.46
C GLY A 245 -6.67 6.90 -14.48
N LEU A 246 -7.77 6.17 -14.65
CA LEU A 246 -7.96 4.89 -13.97
C LEU A 246 -7.19 3.81 -14.72
N HIS A 247 -6.33 3.08 -14.03
CA HIS A 247 -5.48 2.04 -14.61
C HIS A 247 -5.03 1.02 -13.56
N GLN A 248 -4.64 -0.16 -14.01
CA GLN A 248 -4.14 -1.29 -13.22
C GLN A 248 -5.09 -1.77 -12.12
N GLY A 249 -5.38 -3.05 -12.16
CA GLY A 249 -6.24 -3.70 -11.18
C GLY A 249 -6.68 -5.09 -11.64
N GLY A 250 -7.71 -5.61 -10.99
CA GLY A 250 -8.25 -6.92 -11.27
C GLY A 250 -9.78 -6.93 -11.33
N MET A 251 -10.33 -7.94 -11.97
CA MET A 251 -11.77 -8.11 -12.07
C MET A 251 -12.27 -9.38 -11.37
N VAL A 252 -13.52 -9.34 -10.95
CA VAL A 252 -14.15 -10.43 -10.21
C VAL A 252 -15.61 -10.59 -10.65
N GLN A 253 -16.07 -11.83 -10.68
CA GLN A 253 -17.47 -12.15 -10.97
C GLN A 253 -18.27 -12.36 -9.68
N LEU A 254 -19.43 -11.73 -9.59
CA LEU A 254 -20.42 -11.99 -8.53
C LEU A 254 -21.16 -13.32 -8.79
N LYS A 255 -21.84 -13.83 -7.76
CA LYS A 255 -22.66 -15.04 -7.89
C LYS A 255 -23.82 -14.91 -8.88
N ASN A 256 -24.35 -13.69 -9.08
CA ASN A 256 -25.42 -13.40 -10.05
C ASN A 256 -24.92 -13.28 -11.50
N GLY A 257 -23.61 -13.37 -11.71
CA GLY A 257 -22.99 -13.28 -13.04
C GLY A 257 -22.44 -11.89 -13.40
N ASP A 258 -22.76 -10.85 -12.66
CA ASP A 258 -22.21 -9.51 -12.87
C ASP A 258 -20.71 -9.48 -12.63
N TRP A 259 -20.00 -8.63 -13.36
CA TRP A 259 -18.56 -8.43 -13.22
C TRP A 259 -18.24 -7.03 -12.71
N TRP A 260 -17.22 -6.94 -11.87
CA TRP A 260 -16.70 -5.71 -11.32
C TRP A 260 -15.18 -5.67 -11.41
N PHE A 261 -14.64 -4.48 -11.57
CA PHE A 261 -13.20 -4.24 -11.66
C PHE A 261 -12.76 -3.29 -10.57
N MET A 262 -11.77 -3.70 -9.77
CA MET A 262 -11.08 -2.81 -8.85
C MET A 262 -9.89 -2.24 -9.59
N ILE A 263 -9.82 -0.92 -9.71
CA ILE A 263 -8.85 -0.21 -10.52
C ILE A 263 -8.28 0.95 -9.72
N MET A 264 -6.99 1.25 -9.84
CA MET A 264 -6.39 2.34 -9.08
C MET A 264 -6.39 3.66 -9.84
N GLN A 265 -6.23 4.76 -9.08
CA GLN A 265 -6.02 6.10 -9.59
C GLN A 265 -4.93 6.76 -8.76
N ASP A 266 -3.92 7.36 -9.42
CA ASP A 266 -2.88 8.11 -8.75
C ASP A 266 -3.44 9.42 -8.20
N ARG A 267 -3.28 9.66 -6.91
CA ARG A 267 -3.67 10.89 -6.23
C ARG A 267 -2.50 11.54 -5.50
N GLY A 268 -1.38 11.64 -6.21
CA GLY A 268 -0.16 12.29 -5.75
C GLY A 268 0.34 11.73 -4.42
N PRO A 269 0.79 12.58 -3.52
CA PRO A 269 1.33 12.21 -2.21
C PRO A 269 0.39 11.43 -1.27
N ILE A 270 -0.93 11.39 -1.54
CA ILE A 270 -1.88 10.56 -0.79
C ILE A 270 -1.78 9.09 -1.22
N GLY A 271 -1.33 8.84 -2.45
CA GLY A 271 -1.08 7.51 -2.97
C GLY A 271 -1.99 7.09 -4.11
N ARG A 272 -1.92 5.81 -4.44
CA ARG A 272 -2.70 5.18 -5.49
C ARG A 272 -3.95 4.55 -4.88
N VAL A 273 -5.10 5.21 -5.10
CA VAL A 273 -6.35 4.86 -4.43
C VAL A 273 -7.17 3.88 -5.26
N PRO A 274 -7.77 2.82 -4.67
CA PRO A 274 -8.62 1.90 -5.39
C PRO A 274 -10.01 2.51 -5.64
N CYS A 275 -10.46 2.37 -6.87
CA CYS A 275 -11.80 2.69 -7.35
C CYS A 275 -12.48 1.41 -7.84
N LEU A 276 -13.77 1.32 -7.67
CA LEU A 276 -14.57 0.18 -8.12
C LEU A 276 -15.45 0.62 -9.27
N VAL A 277 -15.40 -0.11 -10.39
CA VAL A 277 -16.23 0.16 -11.57
C VAL A 277 -16.93 -1.11 -12.06
N PRO A 278 -18.15 -1.02 -12.58
CA PRO A 278 -18.82 -2.16 -13.19
C PRO A 278 -18.13 -2.57 -14.49
N VAL A 279 -18.25 -3.83 -14.87
CA VAL A 279 -17.81 -4.36 -16.16
C VAL A 279 -19.04 -4.64 -17.01
N LYS A 280 -19.09 -4.04 -18.19
CA LYS A 280 -20.13 -4.27 -19.20
C LYS A 280 -19.52 -5.03 -20.37
N TRP A 281 -20.03 -6.21 -20.64
CA TRP A 281 -19.56 -7.02 -21.77
C TRP A 281 -20.19 -6.50 -23.08
N ILE A 282 -19.35 -5.99 -23.99
CA ILE A 282 -19.74 -5.49 -25.30
C ILE A 282 -18.89 -6.21 -26.36
N ASP A 283 -19.52 -6.95 -27.27
CA ASP A 283 -18.85 -7.73 -28.31
C ASP A 283 -17.76 -8.68 -27.75
N GLY A 284 -17.99 -9.20 -26.54
CA GLY A 284 -17.04 -10.08 -25.83
C GLY A 284 -15.84 -9.35 -25.24
N TRP A 285 -15.91 -8.03 -25.06
CA TRP A 285 -14.89 -7.23 -24.37
C TRP A 285 -15.42 -6.68 -23.03
N PRO A 286 -14.61 -6.72 -21.97
CA PRO A 286 -14.99 -6.23 -20.64
C PRO A 286 -14.81 -4.70 -20.55
N MET A 287 -15.76 -3.95 -21.08
CA MET A 287 -15.73 -2.48 -21.00
C MET A 287 -15.96 -2.03 -19.55
N LEU A 288 -15.11 -1.15 -19.05
CA LEU A 288 -15.14 -0.71 -17.66
C LEU A 288 -15.97 0.57 -17.49
N GLY A 289 -16.64 0.69 -16.34
CA GLY A 289 -17.47 1.85 -16.03
C GLY A 289 -18.67 1.96 -16.98
N ASP A 290 -18.93 3.17 -17.47
CA ASP A 290 -19.90 3.43 -18.53
C ASP A 290 -19.18 3.44 -19.89
N GLU A 291 -18.98 2.25 -20.45
CA GLU A 291 -18.33 2.03 -21.76
C GLU A 291 -16.94 2.71 -21.90
N GLY A 292 -16.13 2.61 -20.85
CA GLY A 292 -14.78 3.18 -20.81
C GLY A 292 -14.69 4.56 -20.12
N LYS A 293 -15.79 5.01 -19.50
CA LYS A 293 -15.84 6.25 -18.71
C LYS A 293 -16.15 5.99 -17.25
N ASP A 294 -15.54 6.77 -16.36
CA ASP A 294 -15.83 6.74 -14.95
C ASP A 294 -16.96 7.71 -14.57
N LEU A 295 -18.03 7.19 -14.01
CA LEU A 295 -19.15 8.00 -13.49
C LEU A 295 -18.95 8.44 -12.03
N ILE A 296 -17.84 8.02 -11.39
CA ILE A 296 -17.49 8.28 -9.97
C ILE A 296 -18.47 7.61 -9.00
N THR A 297 -19.77 7.76 -9.20
CA THR A 297 -20.85 7.19 -8.39
C THR A 297 -21.61 6.13 -9.18
N TYR A 298 -21.79 4.97 -8.58
CA TYR A 298 -22.46 3.82 -9.18
C TYR A 298 -23.47 3.19 -8.22
N PRO A 299 -24.49 2.46 -8.73
CA PRO A 299 -25.23 1.52 -7.91
C PRO A 299 -24.30 0.50 -7.25
N LYS A 300 -24.59 0.12 -6.02
CA LYS A 300 -23.79 -0.92 -5.31
C LYS A 300 -23.84 -2.26 -6.03
N PRO A 301 -22.75 -3.05 -6.00
CA PRO A 301 -22.76 -4.42 -6.51
C PRO A 301 -23.88 -5.25 -5.90
N ALA A 302 -24.61 -5.99 -6.73
CA ALA A 302 -25.74 -6.82 -6.31
C ALA A 302 -25.26 -8.15 -5.69
N THR A 303 -24.56 -8.07 -4.56
CA THR A 303 -24.03 -9.26 -3.86
C THR A 303 -25.07 -10.01 -3.04
N GLY A 304 -26.27 -9.43 -2.86
CA GLY A 304 -27.31 -9.99 -1.98
C GLY A 304 -27.04 -9.80 -0.49
N LYS A 305 -25.93 -9.14 -0.13
CA LYS A 305 -25.57 -8.90 1.28
C LYS A 305 -25.98 -7.50 1.71
N LYS A 306 -26.54 -7.41 2.93
CA LYS A 306 -26.70 -6.15 3.64
C LYS A 306 -25.45 -5.92 4.48
N SER A 307 -24.47 -5.26 3.93
CA SER A 307 -23.22 -4.99 4.64
C SER A 307 -23.39 -3.84 5.63
N LYS A 308 -22.76 -3.98 6.78
CA LYS A 308 -22.52 -2.84 7.67
C LYS A 308 -21.41 -1.98 7.08
N ILE A 309 -21.44 -0.69 7.35
CA ILE A 309 -20.33 0.21 7.03
C ILE A 309 -19.08 -0.33 7.71
N LYS A 310 -18.05 -0.58 6.91
CA LYS A 310 -16.72 -1.01 7.35
C LYS A 310 -15.66 -0.18 6.62
N SER A 311 -14.57 0.07 7.30
CA SER A 311 -13.37 0.68 6.74
C SER A 311 -12.16 0.11 7.46
N PRO A 312 -10.97 0.12 6.84
CA PRO A 312 -9.74 -0.22 7.54
C PRO A 312 -9.60 0.61 8.82
N ALA A 313 -9.20 -0.04 9.92
CA ALA A 313 -8.96 0.64 11.18
C ALA A 313 -7.90 1.74 11.03
N THR A 314 -7.98 2.75 11.87
CA THR A 314 -7.03 3.87 11.90
C THR A 314 -6.60 4.20 13.33
N THR A 315 -7.54 4.69 14.16
CA THR A 315 -7.30 5.00 15.57
C THR A 315 -6.84 3.77 16.35
N ASP A 316 -5.87 3.96 17.23
CA ASP A 316 -5.37 2.91 18.12
C ASP A 316 -5.08 3.49 19.51
N GLU A 317 -5.72 2.93 20.52
CA GLU A 317 -5.51 3.26 21.94
C GLU A 317 -4.43 2.34 22.57
N PHE A 318 -3.74 1.54 21.76
CA PHE A 318 -2.69 0.60 22.15
C PHE A 318 -3.03 -0.33 23.33
N ASN A 319 -4.31 -0.69 23.45
CA ASN A 319 -4.81 -1.55 24.51
C ASN A 319 -4.65 -3.05 24.21
N ALA A 320 -4.41 -3.41 22.95
CA ALA A 320 -4.22 -4.78 22.53
C ALA A 320 -2.80 -5.27 22.86
N SER A 321 -2.65 -6.60 22.98
CA SER A 321 -1.35 -7.23 23.17
C SER A 321 -0.53 -7.41 21.89
N GLN A 322 -1.15 -7.14 20.74
CA GLN A 322 -0.56 -7.21 19.40
C GLN A 322 -0.86 -5.90 18.66
N LEU A 323 0.03 -5.53 17.76
CA LEU A 323 -0.13 -4.36 16.93
C LEU A 323 -1.31 -4.56 15.96
N GLY A 324 -2.13 -3.52 15.81
CA GLY A 324 -3.26 -3.54 14.89
C GLY A 324 -2.81 -3.62 13.42
N LEU A 325 -3.65 -4.21 12.56
CA LEU A 325 -3.33 -4.42 11.14
C LEU A 325 -3.21 -3.11 10.33
N GLN A 326 -3.61 -1.98 10.86
CA GLN A 326 -3.42 -0.66 10.23
C GLN A 326 -1.97 -0.18 10.23
N TRP A 327 -1.11 -0.79 11.04
CA TRP A 327 0.26 -0.38 11.22
C TRP A 327 1.23 -1.17 10.33
N GLN A 328 2.22 -0.47 9.80
CA GLN A 328 3.36 -1.03 9.09
C GLN A 328 4.64 -0.33 9.53
N TRP A 329 5.69 -1.11 9.73
CA TRP A 329 7.03 -0.60 10.00
C TRP A 329 7.71 -0.14 8.71
N ASN A 330 8.50 0.91 8.82
CA ASN A 330 9.44 1.30 7.77
C ASN A 330 10.66 0.37 7.84
N HIS A 331 10.75 -0.61 6.94
CA HIS A 331 11.66 -1.75 6.99
C HIS A 331 11.33 -2.75 8.12
N ASN A 332 12.13 -3.82 8.25
CA ASN A 332 11.91 -4.80 9.32
C ASN A 332 12.15 -4.17 10.70
N PRO A 333 11.23 -4.33 11.65
CA PRO A 333 11.46 -3.88 13.01
C PRO A 333 12.48 -4.75 13.73
N ASP A 334 13.19 -4.17 14.69
CA ASP A 334 13.84 -4.88 15.77
C ASP A 334 12.81 -5.10 16.88
N ASN A 335 12.34 -6.33 17.02
CA ASN A 335 11.27 -6.67 17.96
C ASN A 335 11.71 -6.59 19.44
N SER A 336 13.00 -6.44 19.72
CA SER A 336 13.50 -6.18 21.06
C SER A 336 13.46 -4.69 21.45
N ARG A 337 13.12 -3.81 20.50
CA ARG A 337 13.19 -2.35 20.67
C ARG A 337 11.82 -1.66 20.63
N TRP A 338 10.74 -2.42 20.79
CA TRP A 338 9.38 -1.91 20.96
C TRP A 338 8.53 -2.85 21.82
N SER A 339 7.48 -2.34 22.45
CA SER A 339 6.61 -3.15 23.28
C SER A 339 5.20 -2.55 23.45
N LEU A 340 4.17 -3.41 23.39
CA LEU A 340 2.80 -3.14 23.85
C LEU A 340 2.52 -3.73 25.23
N LYS A 341 3.48 -4.43 25.83
CA LYS A 341 3.30 -5.23 27.06
C LYS A 341 4.00 -4.65 28.27
N GLU A 342 5.17 -4.01 28.09
CA GLU A 342 5.94 -3.44 29.20
C GLU A 342 5.18 -2.34 29.95
N ARG A 343 4.38 -1.57 29.21
CA ARG A 343 3.42 -0.62 29.79
C ARG A 343 2.08 -0.79 29.09
N LYS A 344 1.12 -1.39 29.78
CA LYS A 344 -0.22 -1.66 29.24
C LYS A 344 -0.90 -0.37 28.80
N GLY A 345 -1.47 -0.37 27.60
CA GLY A 345 -2.14 0.78 27.01
C GLY A 345 -1.19 1.80 26.37
N TYR A 346 0.05 1.41 26.14
CA TYR A 346 1.03 2.27 25.47
C TYR A 346 1.85 1.50 24.44
N MET A 347 2.16 2.16 23.34
CA MET A 347 3.21 1.74 22.43
C MET A 347 4.54 2.34 22.92
N ARG A 348 5.42 1.48 23.41
CA ARG A 348 6.78 1.87 23.77
C ARG A 348 7.71 1.71 22.60
N LEU A 349 8.45 2.75 22.25
CA LEU A 349 9.53 2.73 21.28
C LEU A 349 10.86 3.06 21.94
N TYR A 350 11.80 2.13 21.89
CA TYR A 350 13.19 2.36 22.29
C TYR A 350 13.97 3.05 21.18
N ALA A 351 14.85 3.96 21.54
CA ALA A 351 15.62 4.72 20.57
C ALA A 351 16.56 3.81 19.76
N SER A 352 16.41 3.82 18.45
CA SER A 352 17.34 3.19 17.51
C SER A 352 18.41 4.19 17.10
N GLN A 353 19.67 3.74 16.97
CA GLN A 353 20.74 4.63 16.56
C GLN A 353 20.57 5.03 15.09
N ALA A 354 20.50 6.33 14.86
CA ALA A 354 20.38 6.91 13.52
C ALA A 354 20.78 8.37 13.53
N SER A 355 21.28 8.87 12.40
CA SER A 355 21.58 10.29 12.23
C SER A 355 20.35 11.11 11.81
N THR A 356 19.43 10.49 11.12
CA THR A 356 18.17 11.10 10.64
C THR A 356 17.02 10.11 10.75
N LEU A 357 15.79 10.60 10.60
CA LEU A 357 14.60 9.76 10.54
C LEU A 357 14.65 8.73 9.40
N LYS A 358 15.33 9.06 8.30
CA LYS A 358 15.48 8.16 7.13
C LYS A 358 16.19 6.84 7.49
N ASP A 359 17.09 6.88 8.47
CA ASP A 359 17.88 5.74 8.88
C ASP A 359 17.39 5.12 10.20
N ALA A 360 16.28 5.67 10.73
CA ALA A 360 15.74 5.23 12.01
C ALA A 360 14.94 3.94 11.89
N ARG A 361 15.48 2.84 12.41
CA ARG A 361 14.75 1.58 12.54
C ARG A 361 13.62 1.72 13.56
N ASN A 362 12.56 0.93 13.43
CA ASN A 362 11.36 0.97 14.25
C ASN A 362 10.57 2.29 14.13
N THR A 363 10.55 2.88 12.96
CA THR A 363 9.59 3.91 12.60
C THR A 363 8.26 3.24 12.25
N LEU A 364 7.26 3.46 13.10
CA LEU A 364 5.93 2.87 12.97
C LEU A 364 5.02 3.78 12.14
N THR A 365 4.45 3.26 11.06
CA THR A 365 3.73 4.09 10.10
C THR A 365 2.30 3.67 9.88
N GLN A 366 1.47 4.64 9.48
CA GLN A 366 0.12 4.44 9.03
C GLN A 366 -0.19 5.36 7.84
N ARG A 367 -1.05 4.92 6.91
CA ARG A 367 -1.42 5.67 5.71
C ARG A 367 -2.02 7.04 6.04
N VAL A 368 -1.58 8.08 5.36
CA VAL A 368 -2.34 9.32 5.24
C VAL A 368 -3.55 9.04 4.35
N GLN A 369 -4.69 9.64 4.64
CA GLN A 369 -5.91 9.45 3.86
C GLN A 369 -6.46 10.79 3.36
N GLY A 370 -7.03 10.75 2.16
CA GLY A 370 -7.73 11.87 1.58
C GLY A 370 -9.21 11.96 1.98
N PRO A 371 -9.88 13.03 1.54
CA PRO A 371 -9.31 14.23 0.94
C PRO A 371 -8.48 15.04 1.92
N SER A 372 -8.83 15.02 3.19
CA SER A 372 -8.09 15.65 4.28
C SER A 372 -8.25 14.84 5.55
N CYS A 373 -7.18 14.71 6.31
CA CYS A 373 -7.18 13.99 7.58
C CYS A 373 -6.28 14.64 8.62
N GLU A 374 -6.48 14.22 9.85
CA GLU A 374 -5.68 14.63 10.99
C GLU A 374 -5.29 13.39 11.79
N GLY A 375 -3.99 13.24 12.04
CA GLY A 375 -3.44 12.32 13.01
C GLY A 375 -2.97 13.07 14.25
N SER A 376 -3.21 12.50 15.42
CA SER A 376 -2.70 13.04 16.68
C SER A 376 -2.26 11.95 17.63
N VAL A 377 -1.28 12.27 18.47
CA VAL A 377 -0.72 11.37 19.49
C VAL A 377 -0.57 12.08 20.82
N GLU A 378 -0.64 11.32 21.91
CA GLU A 378 -0.12 11.69 23.22
C GLU A 378 1.15 10.89 23.45
N MET A 379 2.26 11.58 23.65
CA MET A 379 3.58 10.98 23.87
C MET A 379 4.11 11.36 25.25
N GLU A 380 4.50 10.36 26.04
CA GLU A 380 5.20 10.54 27.32
C GLU A 380 6.70 10.35 27.09
N VAL A 381 7.50 11.24 27.67
CA VAL A 381 8.91 11.40 27.34
C VAL A 381 9.85 11.26 28.55
N THR A 382 9.34 10.79 29.69
CA THR A 382 10.13 10.60 30.93
C THR A 382 11.26 9.57 30.76
N GLY A 383 11.10 8.64 29.81
CA GLY A 383 12.10 7.62 29.50
C GLY A 383 13.20 8.04 28.52
N LEU A 384 13.14 9.25 27.96
CA LEU A 384 14.17 9.72 27.03
C LEU A 384 15.52 9.92 27.71
N LYS A 385 16.59 9.74 26.97
CA LYS A 385 17.97 9.98 27.35
C LYS A 385 18.66 10.91 26.37
N ASP A 386 19.79 11.45 26.74
CA ASP A 386 20.57 12.37 25.90
C ASP A 386 20.90 11.72 24.56
N GLY A 387 20.65 12.47 23.49
CA GLY A 387 20.74 12.04 22.08
C GLY A 387 19.43 11.52 21.49
N ASN A 388 18.39 11.30 22.31
CA ASN A 388 17.11 10.81 21.80
C ASN A 388 16.30 11.91 21.15
N ILE A 389 15.66 11.56 20.02
CA ILE A 389 14.68 12.35 19.31
C ILE A 389 13.44 11.48 19.10
N ALA A 390 12.36 11.80 19.80
CA ALA A 390 11.11 11.05 19.72
C ALA A 390 9.95 11.95 19.33
N GLY A 391 9.10 11.51 18.42
CA GLY A 391 8.03 12.34 17.91
C GLY A 391 7.05 11.68 16.98
N PHE A 392 6.32 12.56 16.30
CA PHE A 392 5.27 12.21 15.35
C PHE A 392 5.25 13.19 14.17
N GLY A 393 5.04 12.65 12.96
CA GLY A 393 5.03 13.48 11.77
C GLY A 393 4.53 12.78 10.52
N ILE A 394 4.92 13.32 9.37
CA ILE A 394 4.72 12.76 8.04
C ILE A 394 6.06 12.19 7.55
N PHE A 395 6.03 10.96 7.11
CA PHE A 395 7.17 10.26 6.55
C PHE A 395 6.97 9.96 5.07
N GLU A 396 7.86 10.44 4.31
CA GLU A 396 8.17 10.22 2.91
C GLU A 396 9.44 11.07 2.62
N PHE A 397 9.83 11.32 1.39
CA PHE A 397 10.91 12.24 1.03
C PHE A 397 10.31 13.41 0.21
N PRO A 398 10.22 14.62 0.76
CA PRO A 398 10.68 15.08 2.09
C PRO A 398 9.78 14.61 3.23
N TYR A 399 10.33 14.52 4.44
CA TYR A 399 9.61 14.24 5.67
C TYR A 399 9.58 15.48 6.59
N ALA A 400 8.61 15.53 7.50
CA ALA A 400 8.61 16.54 8.57
C ALA A 400 7.93 16.02 9.83
N TYR A 401 8.39 16.51 10.97
CA TYR A 401 7.89 16.05 12.26
C TYR A 401 7.96 17.12 13.36
N VAL A 402 7.21 16.88 14.43
CA VAL A 402 7.40 17.52 15.74
C VAL A 402 7.92 16.46 16.70
N ALA A 403 8.96 16.79 17.44
CA ALA A 403 9.62 15.87 18.36
C ALA A 403 10.09 16.54 19.63
N ILE A 404 10.32 15.74 20.66
CA ILE A 404 11.18 16.11 21.79
C ILE A 404 12.60 15.63 21.46
N ARG A 405 13.54 16.56 21.54
CA ARG A 405 14.98 16.29 21.52
C ARG A 405 15.51 16.46 22.92
N GLN A 406 16.20 15.45 23.44
CA GLN A 406 16.87 15.52 24.74
C GLN A 406 18.38 15.61 24.55
N GLU A 407 18.98 16.66 25.09
CA GLU A 407 20.43 16.97 25.04
C GLU A 407 20.90 17.55 26.36
N SER A 408 22.00 17.03 26.91
CA SER A 408 22.63 17.51 28.16
C SER A 408 21.60 17.65 29.29
N GLY A 409 20.73 16.66 29.45
CA GLY A 409 19.68 16.63 30.46
C GLY A 409 18.52 17.61 30.24
N ARG A 410 18.48 18.32 29.12
CA ARG A 410 17.43 19.29 28.78
C ARG A 410 16.58 18.77 27.63
N ARG A 411 15.30 19.13 27.63
CA ARG A 411 14.35 18.80 26.56
C ARG A 411 13.93 20.03 25.80
N LYS A 412 13.81 19.88 24.49
CA LYS A 412 13.33 20.90 23.55
C LYS A 412 12.21 20.32 22.69
N ILE A 413 11.23 21.13 22.32
CA ILE A 413 10.29 20.77 21.26
C ILE A 413 10.86 21.29 19.95
N VAL A 414 11.01 20.44 18.95
CA VAL A 414 11.59 20.79 17.66
C VAL A 414 10.61 20.42 16.55
N MET A 415 10.34 21.36 15.66
CA MET A 415 9.75 21.05 14.35
C MET A 415 10.87 21.00 13.32
N CYS A 416 11.02 19.83 12.72
CA CYS A 416 12.01 19.55 11.68
C CYS A 416 11.30 19.32 10.33
N ASN A 417 11.80 19.94 9.28
CA ASN A 417 11.34 19.76 7.91
C ASN A 417 12.54 19.41 7.03
N ASP A 418 12.53 18.22 6.46
CA ASP A 418 13.57 17.63 5.63
C ASP A 418 14.99 17.75 6.21
N GLY A 419 15.12 17.37 7.48
CA GLY A 419 16.38 17.37 8.21
C GLY A 419 16.84 18.75 8.73
N LYS A 420 16.01 19.79 8.55
CA LYS A 420 16.30 21.13 9.07
C LYS A 420 15.36 21.49 10.20
N ASP A 421 15.92 21.94 11.33
CA ASP A 421 15.12 22.54 12.40
C ASP A 421 14.56 23.88 11.94
N ILE A 422 13.23 23.98 11.91
CA ILE A 422 12.52 25.18 11.46
C ILE A 422 12.15 26.05 12.66
N GLU A 423 11.67 25.42 13.73
CA GLU A 423 11.29 26.10 14.96
C GLU A 423 11.62 25.23 16.17
N THR A 424 12.14 25.85 17.22
CA THR A 424 12.51 25.19 18.48
C THR A 424 11.93 25.93 19.68
N VAL A 425 11.25 25.20 20.56
CA VAL A 425 10.88 25.65 21.90
C VAL A 425 11.95 25.15 22.85
N GLU A 426 12.84 26.04 23.31
CA GLU A 426 14.09 25.73 23.98
C GLU A 426 13.96 25.05 25.35
N HIS A 427 12.82 25.22 26.01
CA HIS A 427 12.62 24.66 27.35
C HIS A 427 11.30 23.90 27.41
N PHE A 428 11.38 22.58 27.54
CA PHE A 428 10.24 21.71 27.77
C PHE A 428 10.47 20.93 29.07
N ASN A 429 9.71 21.24 30.10
CA ASN A 429 9.82 20.61 31.42
C ASN A 429 8.66 19.62 31.69
N GLY A 430 7.77 19.41 30.72
CA GLY A 430 6.65 18.50 30.86
C GLY A 430 7.05 17.03 30.70
N ASP A 431 6.21 16.14 31.18
CA ASP A 431 6.34 14.71 31.00
C ASP A 431 5.63 14.19 29.75
N LYS A 432 4.66 14.97 29.24
CA LYS A 432 3.85 14.62 28.08
C LYS A 432 3.83 15.74 27.06
N LEU A 433 3.81 15.34 25.80
CA LEU A 433 3.57 16.22 24.66
C LEU A 433 2.46 15.63 23.80
N TRP A 434 1.51 16.45 23.38
CA TRP A 434 0.51 16.11 22.38
C TRP A 434 0.93 16.72 21.06
N ILE A 435 0.95 15.89 20.02
CA ILE A 435 1.33 16.32 18.66
C ILE A 435 0.16 16.03 17.72
N ARG A 436 -0.09 16.97 16.81
CA ARG A 436 -1.14 16.87 15.81
C ARG A 436 -0.60 17.26 14.45
N VAL A 437 -0.96 16.48 13.44
CA VAL A 437 -0.61 16.75 12.05
C VAL A 437 -1.87 16.70 11.20
N ARG A 438 -2.10 17.75 10.42
CA ARG A 438 -3.19 17.83 9.42
C ARG A 438 -2.61 17.70 8.04
N ALA A 439 -3.12 16.76 7.26
CA ALA A 439 -2.74 16.53 5.88
C ALA A 439 -3.95 16.70 4.95
N THR A 440 -3.72 17.25 3.76
CA THR A 440 -4.75 17.49 2.75
C THR A 440 -4.24 17.15 1.35
N ASP A 441 -5.14 16.64 0.50
CA ASP A 441 -4.89 16.47 -0.93
C ASP A 441 -4.97 17.80 -1.70
N LYS A 442 -5.60 18.83 -1.12
CA LYS A 442 -5.58 20.17 -1.65
C LYS A 442 -4.20 20.77 -1.48
N GLU A 443 -3.49 20.99 -2.58
CA GLU A 443 -2.11 21.47 -2.61
C GLU A 443 -1.09 20.52 -1.94
N PHE A 444 -1.51 19.32 -1.49
CA PHE A 444 -0.67 18.29 -0.86
C PHE A 444 0.21 18.82 0.28
N LYS A 445 -0.43 19.49 1.24
CA LYS A 445 0.27 20.10 2.38
C LYS A 445 -0.02 19.38 3.69
N ALA A 446 0.98 19.41 4.59
CA ALA A 446 0.80 19.02 5.99
C ALA A 446 1.18 20.16 6.94
N LEU A 447 0.37 20.33 7.99
CA LEU A 447 0.53 21.34 9.03
C LEU A 447 0.74 20.68 10.37
N PHE A 448 1.61 21.26 11.20
CA PHE A 448 2.07 20.68 12.46
C PHE A 448 1.66 21.53 13.65
N TYR A 449 1.25 20.85 14.72
CA TYR A 449 0.80 21.46 15.95
C TYR A 449 1.29 20.69 17.16
N TYR A 450 1.51 21.36 18.27
CA TYR A 450 1.76 20.75 19.56
C TYR A 450 0.87 21.34 20.65
N SER A 451 0.68 20.60 21.73
CA SER A 451 -0.03 21.04 22.93
C SER A 451 0.70 20.56 24.18
N LEU A 452 0.63 21.34 25.25
CA LEU A 452 1.18 21.01 26.54
C LEU A 452 0.12 20.47 27.53
N ASP A 453 -1.15 20.59 27.16
CA ASP A 453 -2.31 20.21 27.99
C ASP A 453 -3.28 19.24 27.28
N GLY A 454 -3.02 18.92 26.01
CA GLY A 454 -3.86 18.05 25.17
C GLY A 454 -5.13 18.74 24.64
N VAL A 455 -5.38 20.00 24.96
CA VAL A 455 -6.57 20.77 24.60
C VAL A 455 -6.21 21.94 23.70
N ASN A 456 -5.25 22.75 24.13
CA ASN A 456 -4.85 23.97 23.44
C ASN A 456 -3.66 23.69 22.51
N TYR A 457 -3.93 23.54 21.23
CA TYR A 457 -2.90 23.27 20.24
C TYR A 457 -2.38 24.57 19.61
N LYS A 458 -1.07 24.68 19.52
CA LYS A 458 -0.35 25.77 18.86
C LYS A 458 0.30 25.23 17.59
N ARG A 459 0.23 26.02 16.52
CA ARG A 459 1.00 25.72 15.30
C ARG A 459 2.49 25.86 15.62
N ILE A 460 3.30 25.01 14.98
CA ILE A 460 4.76 25.07 15.08
C ILE A 460 5.38 24.84 13.70
N GLY A 461 6.41 25.64 13.40
CA GLY A 461 7.18 25.60 12.18
C GLY A 461 6.40 26.00 10.92
N ASN A 462 6.91 25.54 9.79
CA ASN A 462 6.30 25.75 8.48
C ASN A 462 5.44 24.55 8.05
N GLU A 463 4.79 24.67 6.90
CA GLU A 463 4.11 23.58 6.25
C GLU A 463 5.11 22.65 5.53
N LEU A 464 4.82 21.35 5.51
CA LEU A 464 5.46 20.42 4.61
C LEU A 464 4.70 20.42 3.29
N GLN A 465 5.39 20.67 2.18
CA GLN A 465 4.91 20.26 0.88
C GLN A 465 5.13 18.76 0.76
N MET A 466 4.07 17.96 0.88
CA MET A 466 4.16 16.51 0.71
C MET A 466 4.61 16.17 -0.71
N GLY A 467 5.54 15.25 -0.85
CA GLY A 467 6.16 14.88 -2.11
C GLY A 467 6.14 13.38 -2.36
N LEU A 468 6.79 13.00 -3.45
CA LEU A 468 7.01 11.62 -3.91
C LEU A 468 8.50 11.44 -4.23
N GLY A 469 9.37 11.79 -3.28
CA GLY A 469 10.81 11.58 -3.41
C GLY A 469 11.19 10.10 -3.45
N LEU A 470 10.35 9.27 -2.82
CA LEU A 470 10.31 7.83 -3.04
C LEU A 470 9.17 7.54 -4.03
N PRO A 471 9.43 7.39 -5.33
CA PRO A 471 8.37 7.21 -6.32
C PRO A 471 7.51 5.98 -6.00
N TRP A 472 6.23 6.11 -6.33
CA TRP A 472 5.19 5.07 -6.12
C TRP A 472 4.93 4.69 -4.65
N THR A 473 5.43 5.45 -3.68
CA THR A 473 5.04 5.36 -2.28
C THR A 473 4.25 6.60 -1.86
N ALA A 474 3.36 6.45 -0.90
CA ALA A 474 2.58 7.56 -0.36
C ALA A 474 3.17 8.08 0.94
N ASN A 475 2.79 9.31 1.29
CA ASN A 475 3.09 9.88 2.58
C ASN A 475 2.37 9.12 3.70
N ARG A 476 3.03 8.96 4.84
CA ARG A 476 2.51 8.23 6.00
C ARG A 476 2.66 9.03 7.27
N PHE A 477 1.72 8.89 8.18
CA PHE A 477 1.95 9.22 9.59
C PHE A 477 3.03 8.32 10.15
N ALA A 478 3.91 8.87 10.99
CA ALA A 478 5.02 8.12 11.58
C ALA A 478 5.21 8.44 13.06
N LEU A 479 5.28 7.40 13.89
CA LEU A 479 5.73 7.42 15.27
C LEU A 479 7.16 6.90 15.31
N PHE A 480 8.05 7.59 16.01
CA PHE A 480 9.45 7.22 16.01
C PHE A 480 10.18 7.60 17.30
N ASN A 481 11.28 6.95 17.54
CA ASN A 481 12.29 7.33 18.52
C ASN A 481 13.67 6.88 18.01
N PHE A 482 14.58 7.82 17.80
CA PHE A 482 15.94 7.49 17.38
C PHE A 482 16.98 8.26 18.22
N ASN A 483 18.21 7.78 18.18
CA ASN A 483 19.32 8.30 18.97
C ASN A 483 20.44 8.76 18.04
N THR A 484 20.81 10.02 18.16
CA THR A 484 21.90 10.64 17.38
C THR A 484 23.26 10.56 18.07
N ALA A 485 23.31 10.15 19.35
CA ALA A 485 24.58 9.98 20.05
C ALA A 485 25.40 8.81 19.47
N PRO A 486 26.75 8.90 19.47
CA PRO A 486 27.61 7.85 18.92
C PRO A 486 27.44 6.48 19.60
N GLN A 487 27.05 6.50 20.87
CA GLN A 487 26.76 5.28 21.63
C GLN A 487 25.27 5.12 21.80
N GLY A 488 24.76 3.93 21.47
CA GLY A 488 23.36 3.57 21.71
C GLY A 488 22.99 3.69 23.19
N ASN A 489 21.71 3.95 23.45
CA ASN A 489 21.17 3.94 24.80
C ASN A 489 19.79 3.27 24.83
N ASN A 490 19.27 3.00 26.03
CA ASN A 490 17.95 2.41 26.23
C ASN A 490 16.89 3.48 26.58
N GLY A 491 17.00 4.68 25.99
CA GLY A 491 15.97 5.69 26.10
C GLY A 491 14.72 5.25 25.34
N TYR A 492 13.56 5.58 25.88
CA TYR A 492 12.28 5.21 25.28
C TYR A 492 11.26 6.35 25.34
N ALA A 493 10.31 6.31 24.43
CA ALA A 493 9.10 7.13 24.44
C ALA A 493 7.88 6.21 24.48
N ASP A 494 6.85 6.61 25.21
CA ASP A 494 5.59 5.89 25.35
C ASP A 494 4.48 6.68 24.68
N PHE A 495 3.87 6.10 23.63
CA PHE A 495 2.71 6.68 22.97
C PHE A 495 1.44 6.06 23.56
N ASN A 496 0.60 6.91 24.17
CA ASN A 496 -0.64 6.49 24.83
C ASN A 496 -1.70 6.08 23.79
N TRP A 497 -1.80 6.86 22.72
CA TRP A 497 -2.74 6.61 21.64
C TRP A 497 -2.31 7.30 20.35
N PHE A 498 -2.83 6.79 19.24
CA PHE A 498 -2.91 7.47 17.95
C PHE A 498 -4.37 7.65 17.57
N ARG A 499 -4.82 8.87 17.32
CA ARG A 499 -6.19 9.17 16.92
C ARG A 499 -6.23 9.81 15.56
N PHE A 500 -7.12 9.30 14.74
CA PHE A 500 -7.31 9.69 13.35
C PHE A 500 -8.71 10.26 13.15
N THR A 501 -8.81 11.37 12.40
CA THR A 501 -10.08 11.92 11.94
C THR A 501 -9.97 12.40 10.49
N ASN A 502 -11.02 12.20 9.69
CA ASN A 502 -11.19 12.93 8.44
C ASN A 502 -11.64 14.36 8.72
N LYS A 503 -11.27 15.30 7.85
CA LYS A 503 -11.62 16.72 7.95
C LYS A 503 -12.39 17.17 6.72
#